data_077468cca5038737fe71452934fdd0e7
#
_entry.id   077468cca5038737fe71452934fdd0e7
#
_cell.length_a   1.000
_cell.length_b   1.000
_cell.length_c   1.000
_cell.angle_alpha   90.00
_cell.angle_beta   90.00
_cell.angle_gamma   90.00
#
_symmetry.space_group_name_H-M   'P 1'
#
loop_
_entity.id
_entity.type
_entity.pdbx_description
1 polymer ?
#
loop_
_entity_poly.entity_id
_entity_poly.type
_entity_poly.pdbx_seq_one_letter_code
_entity_poly.pdbx_strand_id
1 'polypeptide(L)'
;IRINHKPVNGNRDVFKGFLEYLCHWSTDTIHAYADIPVDSLPVATAIKLVDSLESYHFPYMGRITSRYGMRRGRPHQGLDLSLKTGDPIYAAFDGKVRVSKYAGNYGNLIVVRHNNGLETYYAHLSEREVEVGDWVVAGQQIGKGGSTGRSTGPHLHFEARYKGKSFDPERIIDFTTGDLRRAELLLKRRHFSPYSKFEQNFDDEIAAENEEEAERKAIEAMKYHTIRSGDTLGALARKYGTT
;
A
#
# COMPACT_ATOMS: atom_id res chain seq x y z
N ILE A 1 -23.20 2.73 17.87
CA ILE A 1 -23.83 3.18 16.61
C ILE A 1 -23.87 1.97 15.68
N ARG A 2 -25.07 1.42 15.42
CA ARG A 2 -25.24 0.34 14.45
C ARG A 2 -25.19 0.97 13.05
N ILE A 3 -24.13 0.72 12.30
CA ILE A 3 -24.07 1.05 10.87
C ILE A 3 -24.80 -0.08 10.14
N ASN A 4 -26.01 0.21 9.67
CA ASN A 4 -26.76 -0.66 8.78
C ASN A 4 -26.12 -0.63 7.39
N HIS A 5 -25.19 -1.55 7.11
CA HIS A 5 -24.82 -1.85 5.75
C HIS A 5 -25.91 -2.71 5.10
N LYS A 6 -26.75 -2.10 4.25
CA LYS A 6 -27.52 -2.87 3.29
C LYS A 6 -26.54 -3.55 2.33
N PRO A 7 -26.64 -4.89 2.10
CA PRO A 7 -25.82 -5.52 1.09
C PRO A 7 -26.21 -4.97 -0.27
N VAL A 8 -25.26 -4.29 -0.93
CA VAL A 8 -25.37 -3.96 -2.35
C VAL A 8 -25.20 -5.26 -3.12
N ASN A 9 -26.18 -5.58 -3.97
CA ASN A 9 -26.26 -6.80 -4.74
C ASN A 9 -24.95 -7.22 -5.41
N GLY A 10 -24.49 -8.42 -5.07
CA GLY A 10 -23.95 -9.38 -6.02
C GLY A 10 -22.62 -9.05 -6.68
N ASN A 11 -21.57 -8.65 -5.94
CA ASN A 11 -20.23 -8.75 -6.53
C ASN A 11 -19.35 -9.65 -5.64
N ARG A 12 -19.03 -10.86 -6.14
CA ARG A 12 -18.14 -11.82 -5.46
C ARG A 12 -16.77 -11.21 -5.16
N ASP A 13 -16.36 -10.19 -5.92
CA ASP A 13 -15.07 -9.51 -5.78
C ASP A 13 -15.03 -8.61 -4.54
N VAL A 14 -16.15 -7.96 -4.18
CA VAL A 14 -16.28 -7.17 -2.94
C VAL A 14 -16.16 -8.09 -1.72
N PHE A 15 -16.75 -9.29 -1.78
CA PHE A 15 -16.69 -10.26 -0.68
C PHE A 15 -15.29 -10.86 -0.54
N LYS A 16 -14.60 -11.11 -1.65
CA LYS A 16 -13.22 -11.59 -1.67
C LYS A 16 -12.27 -10.54 -1.09
N GLY A 17 -12.41 -9.28 -1.49
CA GLY A 17 -11.64 -8.17 -0.93
C GLY A 17 -11.86 -7.99 0.58
N PHE A 18 -13.10 -8.14 1.05
CA PHE A 18 -13.42 -8.08 2.48
C PHE A 18 -12.82 -9.25 3.27
N LEU A 19 -12.85 -10.47 2.74
CA LEU A 19 -12.19 -11.63 3.36
C LEU A 19 -10.67 -11.44 3.38
N GLU A 20 -10.06 -10.95 2.31
CA GLU A 20 -8.63 -10.64 2.27
C GLU A 20 -8.26 -9.51 3.26
N TYR A 21 -9.15 -8.54 3.46
CA TYR A 21 -9.00 -7.48 4.44
C TYR A 21 -8.93 -8.03 5.88
N LEU A 22 -9.74 -9.05 6.19
CA LEU A 22 -9.78 -9.70 7.50
C LEU A 22 -8.67 -10.75 7.68
N CYS A 23 -8.13 -11.29 6.59
CA CYS A 23 -7.02 -12.24 6.66
C CYS A 23 -5.79 -11.57 7.26
N HIS A 24 -5.12 -12.27 8.19
CA HIS A 24 -3.92 -11.76 8.86
C HIS A 24 -4.14 -10.43 9.61
N TRP A 25 -5.36 -10.18 10.11
CA TRP A 25 -5.58 -9.07 11.02
C TRP A 25 -4.92 -9.40 12.36
N SER A 26 -3.83 -8.72 12.66
CA SER A 26 -3.15 -8.81 13.94
C SER A 26 -2.83 -7.42 14.45
N THR A 27 -3.22 -7.13 15.67
CA THR A 27 -2.95 -5.88 16.36
C THR A 27 -1.63 -5.94 17.15
N ASP A 28 -1.18 -7.14 17.46
CA ASP A 28 0.04 -7.38 18.25
C ASP A 28 1.28 -7.47 17.37
N THR A 29 1.14 -8.05 16.19
CA THR A 29 2.25 -8.25 15.25
C THR A 29 2.35 -7.08 14.27
N ILE A 30 3.50 -6.38 14.27
CA ILE A 30 3.74 -5.26 13.35
C ILE A 30 3.66 -5.76 11.90
N HIS A 31 4.31 -6.89 11.62
CA HIS A 31 4.37 -7.51 10.29
C HIS A 31 3.40 -8.71 10.22
N ALA A 32 2.10 -8.43 10.12
CA ALA A 32 1.04 -9.44 10.15
C ALA A 32 1.12 -10.48 9.00
N TYR A 33 1.90 -10.21 7.96
CA TYR A 33 2.09 -11.08 6.80
C TYR A 33 3.53 -11.59 6.68
N ALA A 34 4.27 -11.71 7.80
CA ALA A 34 5.68 -12.09 7.77
C ALA A 34 5.91 -13.49 7.18
N ASP A 35 4.96 -14.39 7.38
CA ASP A 35 4.95 -15.77 6.90
C ASP A 35 4.63 -15.93 5.42
N ILE A 36 4.13 -14.88 4.75
CA ILE A 36 3.84 -14.91 3.31
C ILE A 36 5.11 -14.59 2.53
N PRO A 37 5.68 -15.52 1.75
CA PRO A 37 6.84 -15.23 0.92
C PRO A 37 6.47 -14.33 -0.27
N VAL A 38 7.40 -13.48 -0.73
CA VAL A 38 7.18 -12.59 -1.89
C VAL A 38 6.80 -13.40 -3.13
N ASP A 39 7.40 -14.58 -3.32
CA ASP A 39 7.18 -15.43 -4.49
C ASP A 39 5.77 -16.03 -4.56
N SER A 40 5.05 -16.07 -3.44
CA SER A 40 3.64 -16.48 -3.40
C SER A 40 2.67 -15.40 -3.85
N LEU A 41 3.13 -14.15 -3.94
CA LEU A 41 2.31 -13.04 -4.46
C LEU A 41 2.16 -13.16 -5.99
N PRO A 42 1.06 -12.69 -6.57
CA PRO A 42 0.91 -12.57 -8.01
C PRO A 42 2.08 -11.81 -8.65
N VAL A 43 2.39 -12.09 -9.91
CA VAL A 43 3.45 -11.38 -10.66
C VAL A 43 3.15 -9.89 -10.73
N ALA A 44 1.87 -9.54 -10.90
CA ALA A 44 1.35 -8.19 -10.86
C ALA A 44 -0.03 -8.16 -10.19
N THR A 45 -0.37 -7.08 -9.53
CA THR A 45 -1.67 -6.84 -8.90
C THR A 45 -2.09 -5.40 -9.16
N ALA A 46 -3.24 -5.20 -9.79
CA ALA A 46 -3.85 -3.89 -9.91
C ALA A 46 -4.50 -3.50 -8.57
N ILE A 47 -4.15 -2.35 -8.05
CA ILE A 47 -4.63 -1.82 -6.78
C ILE A 47 -5.26 -0.47 -7.05
N LYS A 48 -6.57 -0.36 -6.82
CA LYS A 48 -7.25 0.93 -6.81
C LYS A 48 -6.89 1.64 -5.52
N LEU A 49 -6.20 2.78 -5.64
CA LEU A 49 -5.72 3.55 -4.49
C LEU A 49 -6.83 4.41 -3.90
N VAL A 50 -7.62 5.04 -4.75
CA VAL A 50 -8.70 5.95 -4.36
C VAL A 50 -9.91 5.76 -5.26
N ASP A 51 -11.11 5.97 -4.70
CA ASP A 51 -12.37 6.06 -5.47
C ASP A 51 -12.66 7.49 -5.93
N SER A 52 -12.17 8.48 -5.17
CA SER A 52 -12.20 9.91 -5.47
C SER A 52 -10.94 10.58 -4.94
N LEU A 53 -10.63 11.80 -5.41
CA LEU A 53 -9.48 12.57 -4.91
C LEU A 53 -9.62 12.94 -3.42
N GLU A 54 -10.84 12.97 -2.88
CA GLU A 54 -11.11 13.24 -1.46
C GLU A 54 -10.64 12.10 -0.55
N SER A 55 -10.41 10.90 -1.10
CA SER A 55 -9.92 9.73 -0.35
C SER A 55 -8.40 9.69 -0.21
N TYR A 56 -7.70 10.78 -0.53
CA TYR A 56 -6.25 10.93 -0.38
C TYR A 56 -5.89 12.26 0.26
N HIS A 57 -4.90 12.23 1.14
CA HIS A 57 -4.27 13.42 1.73
C HIS A 57 -2.77 13.19 1.91
N PHE A 58 -1.95 14.21 1.65
CA PHE A 58 -0.51 14.11 1.87
C PHE A 58 -0.20 13.96 3.37
N PRO A 59 0.54 12.91 3.80
CA PRO A 59 0.72 12.63 5.22
C PRO A 59 1.50 13.72 5.97
N TYR A 60 2.48 14.34 5.34
CA TYR A 60 3.25 15.45 5.90
C TYR A 60 4.09 16.15 4.82
N MET A 61 4.02 17.48 4.74
CA MET A 61 4.83 18.28 3.83
C MET A 61 6.21 18.53 4.42
N GLY A 62 7.18 17.69 4.07
CA GLY A 62 8.56 17.77 4.54
C GLY A 62 9.58 17.45 3.44
N ARG A 63 10.82 17.90 3.63
CA ARG A 63 11.90 17.55 2.70
C ARG A 63 12.29 16.09 2.89
N ILE A 64 12.44 15.34 1.78
CA ILE A 64 12.97 13.98 1.80
C ILE A 64 14.41 14.01 2.31
N THR A 65 14.68 13.31 3.39
CA THR A 65 16.01 13.13 3.97
C THR A 65 16.62 11.77 3.65
N SER A 66 15.76 10.76 3.39
CA SER A 66 16.21 9.46 2.97
C SER A 66 15.11 8.75 2.16
N ARG A 67 15.49 8.21 1.01
CA ARG A 67 14.58 7.48 0.13
C ARG A 67 14.54 5.99 0.47
N TYR A 68 13.52 5.30 -0.03
CA TYR A 68 13.41 3.85 -0.03
C TYR A 68 14.62 3.19 -0.68
N GLY A 69 14.91 1.94 -0.28
CA GLY A 69 15.88 1.07 -0.94
C GLY A 69 17.15 0.82 -0.13
N MET A 70 18.16 0.24 -0.78
CA MET A 70 19.41 -0.14 -0.11
C MET A 70 20.24 1.06 0.32
N ARG A 71 20.66 1.09 1.60
CA ARG A 71 21.54 2.11 2.19
C ARG A 71 22.68 1.41 2.93
N ARG A 72 23.92 1.60 2.50
CA ARG A 72 25.10 1.07 3.20
C ARG A 72 24.94 -0.39 3.62
N GLY A 73 24.45 -1.25 2.70
CA GLY A 73 24.24 -2.68 2.92
C GLY A 73 23.01 -3.06 3.75
N ARG A 74 22.12 -2.10 4.08
CA ARG A 74 20.87 -2.35 4.81
C ARG A 74 19.66 -1.79 4.05
N PRO A 75 18.54 -2.54 3.96
CA PRO A 75 17.34 -2.04 3.33
C PRO A 75 16.69 -0.95 4.19
N HIS A 76 16.28 0.15 3.54
CA HIS A 76 15.37 1.14 4.07
C HIS A 76 13.99 0.88 3.50
N GLN A 77 13.05 0.50 4.35
CA GLN A 77 11.73 0.00 3.93
C GLN A 77 10.68 1.10 3.74
N GLY A 78 11.09 2.36 3.84
CA GLY A 78 10.22 3.52 3.71
C GLY A 78 10.98 4.74 3.18
N LEU A 79 10.39 5.89 3.41
CA LEU A 79 10.91 7.19 3.03
C LEU A 79 10.89 8.08 4.29
N ASP A 80 11.97 8.85 4.51
CA ASP A 80 12.09 9.74 5.65
C ASP A 80 11.87 11.20 5.24
N LEU A 81 10.94 11.88 5.93
CA LEU A 81 10.61 13.29 5.76
C LEU A 81 11.05 14.08 6.99
N SER A 82 11.87 15.13 6.79
CA SER A 82 12.27 16.02 7.89
C SER A 82 11.05 16.78 8.42
N LEU A 83 10.94 16.86 9.74
CA LEU A 83 9.88 17.58 10.44
C LEU A 83 10.41 18.20 11.75
N LYS A 84 9.56 18.97 12.42
CA LYS A 84 9.76 19.38 13.81
C LYS A 84 8.97 18.48 14.74
N THR A 85 9.53 18.18 15.91
CA THR A 85 8.77 17.45 16.93
C THR A 85 7.50 18.22 17.28
N GLY A 86 6.35 17.50 17.24
CA GLY A 86 5.04 18.08 17.47
C GLY A 86 4.27 18.45 16.19
N ASP A 87 4.89 18.42 15.01
CA ASP A 87 4.20 18.67 13.76
C ASP A 87 3.09 17.62 13.53
N PRO A 88 1.91 18.03 13.01
CA PRO A 88 0.80 17.11 12.81
C PRO A 88 1.09 16.12 11.68
N ILE A 89 0.71 14.87 11.90
CA ILE A 89 0.79 13.78 10.91
C ILE A 89 -0.61 13.31 10.56
N TYR A 90 -0.86 13.18 9.27
CA TYR A 90 -2.19 12.88 8.73
C TYR A 90 -2.24 11.49 8.08
N ALA A 91 -3.41 10.84 8.17
CA ALA A 91 -3.67 9.62 7.43
C ALA A 91 -3.65 9.88 5.92
N ALA A 92 -2.88 9.11 5.16
CA ALA A 92 -2.77 9.30 3.71
C ALA A 92 -4.04 8.86 2.97
N PHE A 93 -4.72 7.83 3.46
CA PHE A 93 -5.93 7.24 2.88
C PHE A 93 -6.90 6.83 3.98
N ASP A 94 -8.16 6.64 3.60
CA ASP A 94 -9.18 6.05 4.48
C ASP A 94 -8.78 4.64 4.89
N GLY A 95 -9.02 4.28 6.14
CA GLY A 95 -8.68 2.95 6.61
C GLY A 95 -8.96 2.71 8.09
N LYS A 96 -8.52 1.56 8.57
CA LYS A 96 -8.65 1.17 9.96
C LYS A 96 -7.28 1.03 10.62
N VAL A 97 -7.12 1.62 11.79
CA VAL A 97 -5.90 1.52 12.58
C VAL A 97 -5.71 0.08 13.04
N ARG A 98 -4.64 -0.57 12.57
CA ARG A 98 -4.29 -1.94 12.93
C ARG A 98 -3.27 -1.98 14.07
N VAL A 99 -2.34 -1.04 14.10
CA VAL A 99 -1.33 -0.91 15.16
C VAL A 99 -1.28 0.53 15.62
N SER A 100 -1.28 0.74 16.93
CA SER A 100 -0.99 2.02 17.58
C SER A 100 -0.25 1.75 18.88
N LYS A 101 1.10 1.64 18.83
CA LYS A 101 1.93 1.32 19.99
C LYS A 101 3.38 1.74 19.82
N TYR A 102 4.15 1.70 20.92
CA TYR A 102 5.61 1.74 20.83
C TYR A 102 6.14 0.41 20.28
N ALA A 103 6.95 0.45 19.24
CA ALA A 103 7.34 -0.71 18.45
C ALA A 103 8.87 -0.76 18.17
N GLY A 104 9.65 -0.80 19.21
CA GLY A 104 11.11 -0.98 19.14
C GLY A 104 11.78 0.06 18.23
N ASN A 105 12.38 -0.39 17.12
CA ASN A 105 13.10 0.48 16.19
C ASN A 105 12.19 1.56 15.56
N TYR A 106 10.90 1.30 15.36
CA TYR A 106 9.93 2.27 14.84
C TYR A 106 9.56 3.37 15.84
N GLY A 107 9.85 3.17 17.15
CA GLY A 107 9.35 4.06 18.19
C GLY A 107 7.84 4.03 18.29
N ASN A 108 7.18 5.16 18.49
CA ASN A 108 5.74 5.26 18.39
C ASN A 108 5.32 5.07 16.93
N LEU A 109 4.55 4.02 16.70
CA LEU A 109 4.12 3.55 15.38
C LEU A 109 2.60 3.52 15.29
N ILE A 110 2.09 4.04 14.18
CA ILE A 110 0.72 3.83 13.73
C ILE A 110 0.77 3.08 12.40
N VAL A 111 -0.04 2.04 12.25
CA VAL A 111 -0.26 1.32 10.98
C VAL A 111 -1.74 1.41 10.65
N VAL A 112 -2.04 1.96 9.49
CA VAL A 112 -3.40 2.01 8.95
C VAL A 112 -3.51 1.00 7.81
N ARG A 113 -4.51 0.11 7.90
CA ARG A 113 -4.86 -0.81 6.82
C ARG A 113 -6.02 -0.24 6.01
N HIS A 114 -5.82 -0.20 4.70
CA HIS A 114 -6.77 0.35 3.74
C HIS A 114 -7.61 -0.77 3.10
N ASN A 115 -8.80 -0.42 2.59
CA ASN A 115 -9.75 -1.38 2.02
C ASN A 115 -9.22 -2.16 0.80
N ASN A 116 -8.20 -1.63 0.13
CA ASN A 116 -7.52 -2.24 -1.02
C ASN A 116 -6.38 -3.20 -0.65
N GLY A 117 -6.16 -3.45 0.66
CA GLY A 117 -5.10 -4.34 1.16
C GLY A 117 -3.73 -3.68 1.34
N LEU A 118 -3.61 -2.38 1.04
CA LEU A 118 -2.42 -1.61 1.39
C LEU A 118 -2.37 -1.36 2.90
N GLU A 119 -1.16 -1.15 3.41
CA GLU A 119 -0.91 -0.59 4.74
C GLU A 119 0.05 0.57 4.62
N THR A 120 -0.26 1.66 5.33
CA THR A 120 0.66 2.78 5.53
C THR A 120 1.16 2.81 6.98
N TYR A 121 2.47 3.04 7.13
CA TYR A 121 3.16 3.07 8.41
C TYR A 121 3.64 4.48 8.67
N TYR A 122 3.39 4.95 9.90
CA TYR A 122 3.79 6.28 10.39
C TYR A 122 4.60 6.07 11.66
N ALA A 123 5.92 6.22 11.56
CA ALA A 123 6.83 5.90 12.65
C ALA A 123 7.62 7.10 13.17
N HIS A 124 8.34 6.87 14.28
CA HIS A 124 9.12 7.84 15.04
C HIS A 124 8.28 8.98 15.64
N LEU A 125 6.98 8.76 15.79
CA LEU A 125 6.05 9.76 16.33
C LEU A 125 6.41 10.14 17.77
N SER A 126 6.16 11.40 18.14
CA SER A 126 6.19 11.83 19.54
C SER A 126 4.91 11.43 20.27
N GLU A 127 3.77 11.48 19.59
CA GLU A 127 2.45 11.19 20.13
C GLU A 127 1.61 10.45 19.10
N ARG A 128 0.79 9.52 19.57
CA ARG A 128 -0.22 8.80 18.79
C ARG A 128 -1.59 9.27 19.26
N GLU A 129 -2.44 9.71 18.35
CA GLU A 129 -3.75 10.31 18.65
C GLU A 129 -4.91 9.42 18.26
N VAL A 130 -4.62 8.18 17.83
CA VAL A 130 -5.61 7.16 17.45
C VAL A 130 -5.27 5.82 18.09
N GLU A 131 -6.31 5.04 18.34
CA GLU A 131 -6.22 3.72 18.95
C GLU A 131 -6.47 2.60 17.94
N VAL A 132 -6.03 1.39 18.31
CA VAL A 132 -6.28 0.18 17.50
C VAL A 132 -7.78 -0.03 17.33
N GLY A 133 -8.20 -0.20 16.09
CA GLY A 133 -9.61 -0.41 15.72
C GLY A 133 -10.35 0.85 15.30
N ASP A 134 -9.77 2.03 15.46
CA ASP A 134 -10.36 3.29 14.99
C ASP A 134 -10.40 3.30 13.44
N TRP A 135 -11.50 3.85 12.91
CA TRP A 135 -11.58 4.22 11.51
C TRP A 135 -11.07 5.64 11.33
N VAL A 136 -10.18 5.83 10.37
CA VAL A 136 -9.62 7.13 10.00
C VAL A 136 -9.96 7.44 8.55
N VAL A 137 -10.15 8.73 8.25
CA VAL A 137 -10.32 9.22 6.89
C VAL A 137 -9.06 9.93 6.42
N ALA A 138 -8.83 10.01 5.12
CA ALA A 138 -7.72 10.77 4.54
C ALA A 138 -7.73 12.21 5.06
N GLY A 139 -6.56 12.71 5.49
CA GLY A 139 -6.43 14.05 6.10
C GLY A 139 -6.81 14.13 7.57
N GLN A 140 -7.28 13.06 8.20
CA GLN A 140 -7.46 13.03 9.64
C GLN A 140 -6.07 13.04 10.31
N GLN A 141 -5.87 13.94 11.28
CA GLN A 141 -4.68 13.90 12.14
C GLN A 141 -4.71 12.63 12.97
N ILE A 142 -3.61 11.88 12.93
CA ILE A 142 -3.46 10.59 13.62
C ILE A 142 -2.38 10.61 14.70
N GLY A 143 -1.51 11.62 14.67
CA GLY A 143 -0.44 11.77 15.66
C GLY A 143 0.44 12.96 15.38
N LYS A 144 1.54 13.04 16.11
CA LYS A 144 2.54 14.11 15.99
C LYS A 144 3.90 13.56 15.69
N GLY A 145 4.61 14.20 14.78
CA GLY A 145 5.97 13.86 14.41
C GLY A 145 6.96 13.95 15.58
N GLY A 146 8.02 13.16 15.53
CA GLY A 146 8.99 13.09 16.61
C GLY A 146 10.30 12.44 16.20
N SER A 147 10.97 11.84 17.20
CA SER A 147 12.27 11.16 17.03
C SER A 147 12.36 9.95 17.98
N THR A 148 11.27 9.21 18.17
CA THR A 148 11.25 8.05 19.07
C THR A 148 11.80 6.79 18.36
N GLY A 149 12.20 5.78 19.15
CA GLY A 149 12.80 4.55 18.62
C GLY A 149 14.21 4.77 18.08
N ARG A 150 14.55 4.10 16.96
CA ARG A 150 15.87 4.21 16.33
C ARG A 150 15.88 5.37 15.31
N SER A 151 15.97 6.57 15.81
CA SER A 151 16.00 7.81 15.04
C SER A 151 17.21 8.64 15.39
N THR A 152 17.78 9.35 14.42
CA THR A 152 18.94 10.26 14.63
C THR A 152 18.51 11.73 14.74
N GLY A 153 17.23 12.02 14.59
CA GLY A 153 16.68 13.37 14.67
C GLY A 153 15.21 13.37 14.20
N PRO A 154 14.47 14.45 14.43
CA PRO A 154 13.05 14.49 14.12
C PRO A 154 12.76 14.27 12.62
N HIS A 155 12.00 13.22 12.31
CA HIS A 155 11.52 12.90 10.95
C HIS A 155 10.31 11.97 11.03
N LEU A 156 9.48 12.00 10.00
CA LEU A 156 8.49 10.98 9.74
C LEU A 156 9.14 9.87 8.91
N HIS A 157 9.15 8.65 9.41
CA HIS A 157 9.42 7.48 8.60
C HIS A 157 8.08 6.94 8.07
N PHE A 158 7.88 7.03 6.76
CA PHE A 158 6.67 6.62 6.07
C PHE A 158 6.91 5.39 5.21
N GLU A 159 6.08 4.34 5.37
CA GLU A 159 6.14 3.15 4.53
C GLU A 159 4.81 2.89 3.82
N ALA A 160 4.89 2.36 2.61
CA ALA A 160 3.79 1.74 1.90
C ALA A 160 4.06 0.24 1.78
N ARG A 161 3.06 -0.58 2.16
CA ARG A 161 3.15 -2.04 2.12
C ARG A 161 1.92 -2.65 1.48
N TYR A 162 2.12 -3.74 0.77
CA TYR A 162 1.04 -4.59 0.29
C TYR A 162 1.29 -6.02 0.77
N LYS A 163 0.29 -6.59 1.47
CA LYS A 163 0.43 -7.90 2.13
C LYS A 163 1.77 -8.01 2.91
N GLY A 164 2.08 -6.98 3.69
CA GLY A 164 3.26 -6.88 4.53
C GLY A 164 4.59 -6.63 3.82
N LYS A 165 4.64 -6.65 2.50
CA LYS A 165 5.86 -6.38 1.73
C LYS A 165 5.95 -4.89 1.40
N SER A 166 7.03 -4.26 1.83
CA SER A 166 7.29 -2.84 1.54
C SER A 166 7.67 -2.64 0.08
N PHE A 167 7.25 -1.53 -0.47
CA PHE A 167 7.67 -1.03 -1.77
C PHE A 167 7.89 0.48 -1.68
N ASP A 168 8.54 1.06 -2.70
CA ASP A 168 8.87 2.47 -2.70
C ASP A 168 7.60 3.34 -2.66
N PRO A 169 7.37 4.16 -1.61
CA PRO A 169 6.20 5.03 -1.50
C PRO A 169 6.11 6.07 -2.64
N GLU A 170 7.23 6.41 -3.28
CA GLU A 170 7.24 7.33 -4.42
C GLU A 170 6.52 6.79 -5.66
N ARG A 171 6.17 5.49 -5.68
CA ARG A 171 5.31 4.90 -6.72
C ARG A 171 3.85 5.34 -6.63
N ILE A 172 3.42 5.78 -5.47
CA ILE A 172 2.03 6.21 -5.23
C ILE A 172 1.92 7.70 -4.97
N ILE A 173 2.92 8.32 -4.33
CA ILE A 173 2.90 9.73 -3.91
C ILE A 173 4.10 10.45 -4.51
N ASP A 174 3.87 11.63 -5.07
CA ASP A 174 4.93 12.59 -5.35
C ASP A 174 5.24 13.39 -4.08
N PHE A 175 6.32 13.03 -3.40
CA PHE A 175 6.71 13.71 -2.16
C PHE A 175 7.30 15.10 -2.37
N THR A 176 7.43 15.56 -3.62
CA THR A 176 7.87 16.93 -3.95
C THR A 176 6.68 17.88 -3.98
N THR A 177 5.57 17.44 -4.59
CA THR A 177 4.34 18.23 -4.73
C THR A 177 3.29 17.88 -3.68
N GLY A 178 3.34 16.67 -3.14
CA GLY A 178 2.32 16.12 -2.24
C GLY A 178 1.16 15.46 -2.98
N ASP A 179 1.23 15.33 -4.30
CA ASP A 179 0.16 14.79 -5.11
C ASP A 179 0.18 13.25 -5.16
N LEU A 180 -1.00 12.67 -5.29
CA LEU A 180 -1.13 11.26 -5.66
C LEU A 180 -0.77 11.10 -7.13
N ARG A 181 0.19 10.23 -7.46
CA ARG A 181 0.66 10.05 -8.84
C ARG A 181 -0.38 9.44 -9.75
N ARG A 182 -1.24 8.55 -9.20
CA ARG A 182 -2.24 7.81 -9.97
C ARG A 182 -3.38 7.31 -9.07
N ALA A 183 -4.56 7.10 -9.64
CA ALA A 183 -5.70 6.53 -8.90
C ALA A 183 -5.61 4.99 -8.79
N GLU A 184 -4.91 4.35 -9.73
CA GLU A 184 -4.67 2.91 -9.78
C GLU A 184 -3.17 2.64 -9.89
N LEU A 185 -2.69 1.63 -9.16
CA LEU A 185 -1.30 1.18 -9.18
C LEU A 185 -1.23 -0.27 -9.67
N LEU A 186 -0.46 -0.53 -10.72
CA LEU A 186 -0.05 -1.89 -11.05
C LEU A 186 1.21 -2.26 -10.25
N LEU A 187 1.02 -2.94 -9.14
CA LEU A 187 2.10 -3.34 -8.25
C LEU A 187 2.66 -4.69 -8.71
N LYS A 188 3.89 -4.68 -9.22
CA LYS A 188 4.60 -5.87 -9.71
C LYS A 188 5.44 -6.49 -8.58
N ARG A 189 5.60 -7.81 -8.58
CA ARG A 189 6.40 -8.55 -7.58
C ARG A 189 7.83 -7.97 -7.44
N ARG A 190 8.45 -7.56 -8.56
CA ARG A 190 9.78 -6.92 -8.54
C ARG A 190 9.84 -5.63 -7.71
N HIS A 191 8.71 -4.93 -7.52
CA HIS A 191 8.66 -3.67 -6.76
C HIS A 191 8.89 -3.86 -5.25
N PHE A 192 8.77 -5.08 -4.74
CA PHE A 192 9.05 -5.40 -3.34
C PHE A 192 10.56 -5.58 -3.05
N SER A 193 11.39 -5.51 -4.08
CA SER A 193 12.83 -5.53 -3.89
C SER A 193 13.33 -4.17 -3.40
N PRO A 194 14.21 -4.12 -2.40
CA PRO A 194 14.82 -2.85 -1.96
C PRO A 194 15.76 -2.23 -3.01
N TYR A 195 16.03 -2.94 -4.10
CA TYR A 195 16.76 -2.43 -5.26
C TYR A 195 15.84 -1.80 -6.32
N SER A 196 14.52 -2.02 -6.22
CA SER A 196 13.53 -1.48 -7.14
C SER A 196 12.99 -0.15 -6.63
N LYS A 197 13.86 0.87 -6.57
CA LYS A 197 13.46 2.23 -6.28
C LYS A 197 12.60 2.77 -7.43
N PHE A 198 11.72 3.71 -7.09
CA PHE A 198 11.13 4.58 -8.09
C PHE A 198 12.19 5.60 -8.52
N GLU A 199 12.56 5.58 -9.77
CA GLU A 199 13.41 6.60 -10.38
C GLU A 199 12.51 7.44 -11.28
N GLN A 200 12.45 8.73 -10.98
CA GLN A 200 11.68 9.68 -11.78
C GLN A 200 12.50 10.03 -13.03
N ASN A 201 12.49 9.12 -14.00
CA ASN A 201 13.00 9.38 -15.34
C ASN A 201 11.80 9.38 -16.28
N PHE A 202 11.44 10.55 -16.83
CA PHE A 202 10.23 10.74 -17.63
C PHE A 202 10.12 9.79 -18.81
N ASP A 203 11.24 9.45 -19.44
CA ASP A 203 11.27 8.54 -20.60
C ASP A 203 10.98 7.08 -20.19
N ASP A 204 11.50 6.66 -19.03
CA ASP A 204 11.26 5.33 -18.48
C ASP A 204 9.85 5.22 -17.88
N GLU A 205 9.27 6.32 -17.40
CA GLU A 205 7.91 6.37 -16.87
C GLU A 205 6.87 6.19 -17.98
N ILE A 206 7.06 6.86 -19.14
CA ILE A 206 6.19 6.70 -20.32
C ILE A 206 6.32 5.29 -20.91
N ALA A 207 7.52 4.72 -20.97
CA ALA A 207 7.73 3.36 -21.40
C ALA A 207 7.10 2.35 -20.44
N ALA A 208 7.22 2.58 -19.12
CA ALA A 208 6.60 1.76 -18.09
C ALA A 208 5.07 1.86 -18.11
N GLU A 209 4.50 3.04 -18.31
CA GLU A 209 3.05 3.24 -18.44
C GLU A 209 2.49 2.53 -19.65
N ASN A 210 3.17 2.58 -20.80
CA ASN A 210 2.79 1.86 -22.01
C ASN A 210 2.85 0.33 -21.81
N GLU A 211 3.86 -0.17 -21.10
CA GLU A 211 3.99 -1.59 -20.73
C GLU A 211 2.89 -2.02 -19.75
N GLU A 212 2.60 -1.18 -18.74
CA GLU A 212 1.54 -1.40 -17.76
C GLU A 212 0.15 -1.37 -18.40
N GLU A 213 -0.09 -0.44 -19.31
CA GLU A 213 -1.34 -0.39 -20.07
C GLU A 213 -1.51 -1.59 -21.01
N ALA A 214 -0.43 -2.03 -21.67
CA ALA A 214 -0.44 -3.23 -22.50
C ALA A 214 -0.68 -4.50 -21.66
N GLU A 215 -0.05 -4.60 -20.48
CA GLU A 215 -0.27 -5.70 -19.53
C GLU A 215 -1.70 -5.69 -18.98
N ARG A 216 -2.25 -4.51 -18.65
CA ARG A 216 -3.64 -4.36 -18.20
C ARG A 216 -4.62 -4.76 -19.29
N LYS A 217 -4.41 -4.32 -20.52
CA LYS A 217 -5.21 -4.73 -21.69
C LYS A 217 -5.10 -6.23 -21.95
N ALA A 218 -3.92 -6.83 -21.77
CA ALA A 218 -3.73 -8.27 -21.88
C ALA A 218 -4.46 -9.05 -20.77
N ILE A 219 -4.45 -8.54 -19.52
CA ILE A 219 -5.19 -9.13 -18.39
C ILE A 219 -6.71 -8.97 -18.59
N GLU A 220 -7.19 -7.81 -19.05
CA GLU A 220 -8.60 -7.57 -19.38
C GLU A 220 -9.06 -8.41 -20.58
N ALA A 221 -8.16 -8.64 -21.53
CA ALA A 221 -8.42 -9.50 -22.69
C ALA A 221 -8.38 -11.00 -22.38
N MET A 222 -7.91 -11.40 -21.19
CA MET A 222 -8.05 -12.75 -20.67
C MET A 222 -9.53 -13.04 -20.42
N LYS A 223 -10.26 -13.35 -21.48
CA LYS A 223 -11.67 -13.71 -21.41
C LYS A 223 -11.79 -15.01 -20.63
N TYR A 224 -12.37 -14.93 -19.42
CA TYR A 224 -12.77 -16.11 -18.69
C TYR A 224 -13.82 -16.85 -19.50
N HIS A 225 -13.51 -18.07 -19.92
CA HIS A 225 -14.49 -18.93 -20.53
C HIS A 225 -15.41 -19.49 -19.43
N THR A 226 -16.70 -19.22 -19.54
CA THR A 226 -17.68 -19.86 -18.67
C THR A 226 -17.81 -21.33 -19.10
N ILE A 227 -17.32 -22.26 -18.27
CA ILE A 227 -17.36 -23.69 -18.56
C ILE A 227 -18.82 -24.13 -18.73
N ARG A 228 -19.11 -24.76 -19.85
CA ARG A 228 -20.43 -25.33 -20.17
C ARG A 228 -20.33 -26.86 -20.22
N SER A 229 -21.46 -27.51 -20.06
CA SER A 229 -21.54 -28.98 -20.22
C SER A 229 -21.02 -29.36 -21.62
N GLY A 230 -20.01 -30.24 -21.68
CA GLY A 230 -19.35 -30.66 -22.90
C GLY A 230 -18.00 -29.98 -23.18
N ASP A 231 -17.61 -28.97 -22.42
CA ASP A 231 -16.29 -28.38 -22.56
C ASP A 231 -15.20 -29.32 -22.02
N THR A 232 -14.13 -29.45 -22.78
CA THR A 232 -12.92 -30.18 -22.36
C THR A 232 -11.72 -29.24 -22.37
N LEU A 233 -10.78 -29.46 -21.46
CA LEU A 233 -9.55 -28.65 -21.39
C LEU A 233 -8.79 -28.61 -22.73
N GLY A 234 -8.72 -29.74 -23.44
CA GLY A 234 -8.06 -29.83 -24.74
C GLY A 234 -8.79 -29.08 -25.86
N ALA A 235 -10.13 -28.99 -25.82
CA ALA A 235 -10.89 -28.20 -26.77
C ALA A 235 -10.76 -26.70 -26.49
N LEU A 236 -10.75 -26.32 -25.22
CA LEU A 236 -10.55 -24.93 -24.77
C LEU A 236 -9.12 -24.46 -25.08
N ALA A 237 -8.09 -25.27 -24.83
CA ALA A 237 -6.71 -24.98 -25.17
C ALA A 237 -6.54 -24.69 -26.66
N ARG A 238 -7.13 -25.54 -27.53
CA ARG A 238 -7.11 -25.30 -28.98
C ARG A 238 -7.87 -24.05 -29.40
N LYS A 239 -9.00 -23.76 -28.76
CA LYS A 239 -9.84 -22.60 -29.06
C LYS A 239 -9.15 -21.27 -28.70
N TYR A 240 -8.36 -21.26 -27.64
CA TYR A 240 -7.70 -20.06 -27.13
C TYR A 240 -6.19 -20.02 -27.41
N GLY A 241 -5.67 -21.00 -28.18
CA GLY A 241 -4.26 -21.03 -28.60
C GLY A 241 -3.26 -21.26 -27.46
N THR A 242 -3.70 -21.93 -26.39
CA THR A 242 -2.87 -22.31 -25.23
C THR A 242 -2.54 -23.79 -25.31
N THR A 243 -1.33 -24.17 -24.91
CA THR A 243 -0.89 -25.58 -24.84
C THR A 243 -0.96 -26.11 -23.42
#